data_8384402457f958fbfcce98b8f40a401e
#
_entry.id   8384402457f958fbfcce98b8f40a401e
#
_cell.length_a   1.000
_cell.length_b   1.000
_cell.length_c   1.000
_cell.angle_alpha   90.00
_cell.angle_beta   90.00
_cell.angle_gamma   90.00
#
_symmetry.space_group_name_H-M   'P 1'
#
loop_
_entity.id
_entity.type
_entity.pdbx_description
1 polymer ?
#
loop_
_entity_poly.entity_id
_entity_poly.type
_entity_poly.pdbx_seq_one_letter_code
_entity_poly.pdbx_strand_id
1 'polypeptide(L)'
;RVLQQAAQVNPDVILCIGQAGGRDAVTPERVGINIRSASIADNAGQQFTDSAILPGCPAAYFSTLPVTAMSQAIRDAGLPSQVSNTAGTYVCNDVLYTLLHHYAGTAVKAGFVHVPYIPEQGSPAMELERITSALRLAIEACDH
;
A
#
# COMPACT_ATOMS: atom_id res chain seq x y z
N ARG A 1 -13.21 1.08 -7.86
CA ARG A 1 -13.95 0.33 -6.84
C ARG A 1 -13.66 0.83 -5.43
N VAL A 2 -12.39 0.98 -5.09
CA VAL A 2 -11.99 1.55 -3.80
C VAL A 2 -12.58 2.96 -3.62
N LEU A 3 -12.49 3.80 -4.66
CA LEU A 3 -13.01 5.16 -4.61
C LEU A 3 -14.54 5.18 -4.45
N GLN A 4 -15.25 4.25 -5.07
CA GLN A 4 -16.70 4.16 -4.94
C GLN A 4 -17.11 3.80 -3.50
N GLN A 5 -16.43 2.86 -2.89
CA GLN A 5 -16.69 2.46 -1.51
C GLN A 5 -16.33 3.58 -0.53
N ALA A 6 -15.21 4.25 -0.76
CA ALA A 6 -14.80 5.38 0.06
C ALA A 6 -15.82 6.52 0.02
N ALA A 7 -16.38 6.81 -1.15
CA ALA A 7 -17.42 7.83 -1.28
C ALA A 7 -18.68 7.50 -0.48
N GLN A 8 -19.03 6.22 -0.35
CA GLN A 8 -20.19 5.78 0.44
C GLN A 8 -19.95 5.87 1.93
N VAL A 9 -18.74 5.55 2.38
CA VAL A 9 -18.37 5.52 3.80
C VAL A 9 -17.98 6.90 4.32
N ASN A 10 -17.45 7.76 3.45
CA ASN A 10 -16.91 9.08 3.80
C ASN A 10 -15.86 9.00 4.93
N PRO A 11 -14.77 8.27 4.72
CA PRO A 11 -13.79 8.02 5.78
C PRO A 11 -12.83 9.18 6.01
N ASP A 12 -12.21 9.22 7.17
CA ASP A 12 -11.10 10.13 7.47
C ASP A 12 -9.76 9.54 7.04
N VAL A 13 -9.65 8.21 7.08
CA VAL A 13 -8.43 7.47 6.74
C VAL A 13 -8.79 6.28 5.87
N ILE A 14 -8.01 6.07 4.81
CA ILE A 14 -8.12 4.90 3.94
C ILE A 14 -6.77 4.18 3.95
N LEU A 15 -6.79 2.94 4.45
CA LEU A 15 -5.61 2.09 4.43
C LEU A 15 -5.90 0.87 3.57
N CYS A 16 -5.18 0.75 2.45
CA CYS A 16 -5.24 -0.43 1.60
C CYS A 16 -4.16 -1.42 2.02
N ILE A 17 -4.46 -2.69 1.89
CA ILE A 17 -3.57 -3.77 2.28
C ILE A 17 -3.43 -4.72 1.10
N GLY A 18 -2.18 -5.06 0.78
CA GLY A 18 -1.88 -6.02 -0.27
C GLY A 18 -0.79 -6.98 0.18
N GLN A 19 -0.70 -8.10 -0.51
CA GLN A 19 0.33 -9.11 -0.25
C GLN A 19 1.49 -8.92 -1.21
N ALA A 20 2.71 -8.94 -0.68
CA ALA A 20 3.93 -8.87 -1.47
C ALA A 20 4.81 -10.09 -1.19
N GLY A 21 4.75 -11.08 -2.06
CA GLY A 21 5.61 -12.26 -1.98
C GLY A 21 7.08 -11.87 -2.12
N GLY A 22 7.92 -12.50 -1.33
CA GLY A 22 9.35 -12.22 -1.31
C GLY A 22 9.77 -11.22 -0.22
N ARG A 23 8.83 -10.54 0.40
CA ARG A 23 9.12 -9.66 1.54
C ARG A 23 9.02 -10.43 2.85
N ASP A 24 9.87 -10.09 3.81
CA ASP A 24 9.91 -10.74 5.12
C ASP A 24 9.40 -9.84 6.26
N ALA A 25 8.83 -8.68 5.91
CA ALA A 25 8.40 -7.67 6.86
C ALA A 25 7.09 -7.02 6.42
N VAL A 26 6.37 -6.45 7.37
CA VAL A 26 5.21 -5.60 7.07
C VAL A 26 5.72 -4.22 6.68
N THR A 27 5.34 -3.74 5.50
CA THR A 27 5.96 -2.57 4.90
C THR A 27 4.92 -1.52 4.49
N PRO A 28 4.78 -0.43 5.29
CA PRO A 28 4.02 0.74 4.84
C PRO A 28 4.72 1.37 3.63
N GLU A 29 3.95 1.65 2.59
CA GLU A 29 4.48 2.23 1.35
C GLU A 29 4.56 3.75 1.45
N ARG A 30 5.75 4.30 1.16
CA ARG A 30 5.99 5.75 1.23
C ARG A 30 5.41 6.50 0.05
N VAL A 31 5.39 5.89 -1.15
CA VAL A 31 5.17 6.62 -2.40
C VAL A 31 4.47 5.76 -3.44
N GLY A 32 3.53 6.39 -4.17
CA GLY A 32 2.96 5.83 -5.39
C GLY A 32 3.49 6.60 -6.59
N ILE A 33 3.83 5.91 -7.67
CA ILE A 33 4.40 6.53 -8.86
C ILE A 33 3.44 6.41 -10.06
N ASN A 34 3.52 7.38 -10.96
CA ASN A 34 2.64 7.46 -12.13
C ASN A 34 3.18 6.60 -13.28
N ILE A 35 3.45 5.33 -12.98
CA ILE A 35 3.91 4.37 -13.97
C ILE A 35 3.16 3.06 -13.78
N ARG A 36 2.69 2.49 -14.89
CA ARG A 36 2.11 1.16 -14.94
C ARG A 36 2.97 0.32 -15.89
N SER A 37 3.56 -0.73 -15.36
CA SER A 37 4.36 -1.67 -16.15
C SER A 37 4.20 -3.05 -15.54
N ALA A 38 3.68 -4.00 -16.30
CA ALA A 38 3.41 -5.36 -15.83
C ALA A 38 4.21 -6.36 -16.64
N SER A 39 4.83 -7.32 -15.97
CA SER A 39 5.60 -8.38 -16.62
C SER A 39 4.69 -9.43 -17.27
N ILE A 40 3.42 -9.52 -16.85
CA ILE A 40 2.43 -10.44 -17.40
C ILE A 40 1.14 -9.69 -17.70
N ALA A 41 0.34 -10.23 -18.63
CA ALA A 41 -0.95 -9.67 -18.97
C ALA A 41 -1.91 -9.76 -17.76
N ASP A 42 -2.82 -8.80 -17.63
CA ASP A 42 -3.87 -8.82 -16.63
C ASP A 42 -5.00 -9.77 -17.04
N ASN A 43 -6.08 -9.83 -16.23
CA ASN A 43 -7.21 -10.71 -16.48
C ASN A 43 -7.99 -10.36 -17.76
N ALA A 44 -7.83 -9.13 -18.27
CA ALA A 44 -8.44 -8.71 -19.53
C ALA A 44 -7.50 -8.91 -20.73
N GLY A 45 -6.33 -9.52 -20.51
CA GLY A 45 -5.34 -9.77 -21.55
C GLY A 45 -4.48 -8.57 -21.88
N GLN A 46 -4.55 -7.50 -21.10
CA GLN A 46 -3.73 -6.30 -21.32
C GLN A 46 -2.41 -6.39 -20.57
N GLN A 47 -1.33 -6.02 -21.25
CA GLN A 47 0.00 -5.92 -20.68
C GLN A 47 0.52 -4.51 -20.88
N PHE A 48 0.90 -3.86 -19.79
CA PHE A 48 1.37 -2.46 -19.82
C PHE A 48 2.88 -2.42 -19.74
N THR A 49 3.49 -1.48 -20.49
CA THR A 49 4.93 -1.24 -20.45
C THR A 49 5.16 0.28 -20.31
N ASP A 50 5.65 0.68 -19.14
CA ASP A 50 6.04 2.07 -18.83
C ASP A 50 4.97 3.10 -19.22
N SER A 51 3.70 2.77 -19.01
CA SER A 51 2.59 3.67 -19.30
C SER A 51 2.28 4.52 -18.08
N ALA A 52 1.85 5.77 -18.32
CA ALA A 52 1.34 6.59 -17.23
C ALA A 52 0.00 6.05 -16.75
N ILE A 53 -0.22 6.03 -15.42
CA ILE A 53 -1.52 5.69 -14.85
C ILE A 53 -2.52 6.80 -15.19
N LEU A 54 -2.12 8.06 -14.94
CA LEU A 54 -2.91 9.24 -15.26
C LEU A 54 -2.02 10.22 -16.04
N PRO A 55 -2.12 10.22 -17.38
CA PRO A 55 -1.29 11.10 -18.22
C PRO A 55 -1.45 12.58 -17.84
N GLY A 56 -0.34 13.30 -17.79
CA GLY A 56 -0.33 14.72 -17.45
C GLY A 56 -0.40 15.02 -15.95
N CYS A 57 -0.51 14.01 -15.11
CA CYS A 57 -0.54 14.16 -13.65
C CYS A 57 0.87 14.01 -13.07
N PRO A 58 1.07 14.37 -11.77
CA PRO A 58 2.40 14.31 -11.16
C PRO A 58 3.06 12.95 -11.26
N ALA A 59 4.38 12.94 -11.30
CA ALA A 59 5.16 11.70 -11.40
C ALA A 59 4.99 10.79 -10.18
N ALA A 60 4.72 11.37 -9.02
CA ALA A 60 4.57 10.63 -7.78
C ALA A 60 3.76 11.41 -6.76
N TYR A 61 3.16 10.67 -5.81
CA TYR A 61 2.55 11.21 -4.60
C TYR A 61 3.10 10.46 -3.40
N PHE A 62 3.47 11.19 -2.36
CA PHE A 62 3.77 10.56 -1.08
C PHE A 62 2.50 10.14 -0.36
N SER A 63 2.56 9.01 0.33
CA SER A 63 1.50 8.59 1.23
C SER A 63 1.22 9.71 2.25
N THR A 64 -0.04 9.94 2.54
CA THR A 64 -0.44 10.91 3.57
C THR A 64 -0.60 10.26 4.94
N LEU A 65 -0.35 8.95 5.04
CA LEU A 65 -0.29 8.25 6.31
C LEU A 65 1.09 8.43 6.97
N PRO A 66 1.18 8.34 8.31
CA PRO A 66 2.43 8.47 9.04
C PRO A 66 3.25 7.17 8.94
N VAL A 67 3.81 6.89 7.77
CA VAL A 67 4.45 5.59 7.47
C VAL A 67 5.62 5.28 8.40
N THR A 68 6.41 6.28 8.78
CA THR A 68 7.53 6.07 9.69
C THR A 68 7.03 5.68 11.09
N ALA A 69 6.02 6.37 11.60
CA ALA A 69 5.43 6.05 12.90
C ALA A 69 4.75 4.68 12.89
N MET A 70 4.08 4.33 11.78
CA MET A 70 3.45 3.03 11.61
C MET A 70 4.48 1.90 11.70
N SER A 71 5.56 2.02 10.95
CA SER A 71 6.64 1.03 10.95
C SER A 71 7.33 0.96 12.32
N GLN A 72 7.56 2.11 12.96
CA GLN A 72 8.18 2.15 14.28
C GLN A 72 7.32 1.44 15.33
N ALA A 73 6.00 1.66 15.31
CA ALA A 73 5.08 1.00 16.23
C ALA A 73 5.13 -0.53 16.09
N ILE A 74 5.25 -1.01 14.87
CA ILE A 74 5.37 -2.44 14.59
C ILE A 74 6.70 -2.97 15.14
N ARG A 75 7.80 -2.28 14.87
CA ARG A 75 9.13 -2.69 15.36
C ARG A 75 9.21 -2.66 16.89
N ASP A 76 8.60 -1.69 17.54
CA ASP A 76 8.59 -1.57 18.99
C ASP A 76 7.89 -2.76 19.66
N ALA A 77 6.99 -3.41 18.95
CA ALA A 77 6.32 -4.63 19.41
C ALA A 77 7.12 -5.91 19.08
N GLY A 78 8.32 -5.78 18.52
CA GLY A 78 9.18 -6.92 18.19
C GLY A 78 8.83 -7.59 16.86
N LEU A 79 8.05 -6.94 16.01
CA LEU A 79 7.66 -7.49 14.71
C LEU A 79 8.48 -6.85 13.58
N PRO A 80 8.83 -7.61 12.53
CA PRO A 80 9.59 -7.07 11.41
C PRO A 80 8.79 -6.03 10.63
N SER A 81 9.36 -4.84 10.46
CA SER A 81 8.75 -3.78 9.66
C SER A 81 9.82 -2.80 9.18
N GLN A 82 9.59 -2.24 8.01
CA GLN A 82 10.35 -1.13 7.47
C GLN A 82 9.47 -0.34 6.51
N VAL A 83 9.79 0.93 6.31
CA VAL A 83 9.11 1.73 5.29
C VAL A 83 9.62 1.30 3.93
N SER A 84 8.70 1.08 3.00
CA SER A 84 9.04 0.72 1.62
C SER A 84 9.01 1.97 0.74
N ASN A 85 9.98 2.08 -0.15
CA ASN A 85 10.07 3.18 -1.10
C ASN A 85 9.56 2.82 -2.49
N THR A 86 8.97 1.64 -2.66
CA THR A 86 8.35 1.25 -3.91
C THR A 86 7.25 0.21 -3.70
N ALA A 87 6.07 0.50 -4.23
CA ALA A 87 4.96 -0.46 -4.29
C ALA A 87 4.98 -1.24 -5.62
N GLY A 88 6.05 -1.11 -6.39
CA GLY A 88 6.18 -1.69 -7.71
C GLY A 88 5.53 -0.82 -8.77
N THR A 89 5.15 -1.42 -9.88
CA THR A 89 4.63 -0.69 -11.05
C THR A 89 3.32 -1.28 -11.57
N TYR A 90 2.65 -2.11 -10.81
CA TYR A 90 1.39 -2.70 -11.25
C TYR A 90 0.27 -2.47 -10.24
N VAL A 91 -0.57 -3.47 -9.98
CA VAL A 91 -1.89 -3.24 -9.40
C VAL A 91 -1.87 -2.51 -8.04
N CYS A 92 -0.96 -2.85 -7.16
CA CYS A 92 -0.89 -2.19 -5.85
C CYS A 92 -0.46 -0.74 -5.98
N ASN A 93 0.52 -0.46 -6.83
CA ASN A 93 0.94 0.91 -7.12
C ASN A 93 -0.17 1.70 -7.82
N ASP A 94 -0.92 1.07 -8.73
CA ASP A 94 -2.08 1.71 -9.38
C ASP A 94 -3.11 2.17 -8.34
N VAL A 95 -3.47 1.29 -7.41
CA VAL A 95 -4.42 1.61 -6.34
C VAL A 95 -3.90 2.75 -5.49
N LEU A 96 -2.65 2.67 -5.06
CA LEU A 96 -2.03 3.68 -4.21
C LEU A 96 -1.96 5.04 -4.91
N TYR A 97 -1.43 5.07 -6.12
CA TYR A 97 -1.30 6.33 -6.87
C TYR A 97 -2.66 6.98 -7.13
N THR A 98 -3.63 6.21 -7.62
CA THR A 98 -4.97 6.70 -7.93
C THR A 98 -5.66 7.24 -6.68
N LEU A 99 -5.53 6.53 -5.57
CA LEU A 99 -6.10 6.94 -4.29
C LEU A 99 -5.48 8.26 -3.80
N LEU A 100 -4.16 8.35 -3.83
CA LEU A 100 -3.45 9.57 -3.41
C LEU A 100 -3.78 10.75 -4.31
N HIS A 101 -3.90 10.52 -5.62
CA HIS A 101 -4.29 11.57 -6.56
C HIS A 101 -5.70 12.09 -6.25
N HIS A 102 -6.65 11.18 -6.02
CA HIS A 102 -8.04 11.54 -5.77
C HIS A 102 -8.20 12.39 -4.50
N TYR A 103 -7.45 12.06 -3.45
CA TYR A 103 -7.54 12.75 -2.16
C TYR A 103 -6.47 13.82 -1.95
N ALA A 104 -5.69 14.14 -2.98
CA ALA A 104 -4.68 15.18 -2.88
C ALA A 104 -5.35 16.53 -2.53
N GLY A 105 -4.78 17.24 -1.55
CA GLY A 105 -5.32 18.53 -1.10
C GLY A 105 -6.57 18.44 -0.23
N THR A 106 -7.02 17.23 0.12
CA THR A 106 -8.16 17.05 1.03
C THR A 106 -7.69 16.66 2.44
N ALA A 107 -8.61 16.62 3.39
CA ALA A 107 -8.31 16.18 4.75
C ALA A 107 -8.23 14.66 4.89
N VAL A 108 -8.68 13.89 3.89
CA VAL A 108 -8.64 12.43 3.92
C VAL A 108 -7.21 11.96 3.76
N LYS A 109 -6.75 11.13 4.69
CA LYS A 109 -5.42 10.52 4.62
C LYS A 109 -5.53 9.14 3.99
N ALA A 110 -4.58 8.79 3.14
CA ALA A 110 -4.62 7.54 2.41
C ALA A 110 -3.23 6.94 2.26
N GLY A 111 -3.19 5.62 2.16
CA GLY A 111 -1.95 4.90 1.94
C GLY A 111 -2.14 3.41 1.77
N PHE A 112 -1.03 2.69 1.76
CA PHE A 112 -0.99 1.28 1.44
C PHE A 112 0.07 0.58 2.30
N VAL A 113 -0.24 -0.63 2.75
CA VAL A 113 0.70 -1.49 3.48
C VAL A 113 0.78 -2.83 2.76
N HIS A 114 2.00 -3.29 2.48
CA HIS A 114 2.22 -4.64 2.01
C HIS A 114 2.56 -5.57 3.17
N VAL A 115 2.02 -6.78 3.12
CA VAL A 115 2.30 -7.84 4.09
C VAL A 115 2.94 -9.04 3.39
N PRO A 116 3.76 -9.84 4.11
CA PRO A 116 4.36 -11.05 3.56
C PRO A 116 3.33 -12.14 3.28
N TYR A 117 3.77 -13.22 2.64
CA TYR A 117 3.01 -14.47 2.63
C TYR A 117 2.77 -14.99 4.05
N ILE A 118 1.69 -15.73 4.25
CA ILE A 118 1.58 -16.65 5.39
C ILE A 118 2.33 -17.94 5.02
N PRO A 119 2.72 -18.78 6.00
CA PRO A 119 3.54 -19.96 5.72
C PRO A 119 2.97 -20.92 4.67
N GLU A 120 1.65 -21.03 4.60
CA GLU A 120 0.95 -21.91 3.66
C GLU A 120 1.07 -21.42 2.21
N GLN A 121 1.45 -20.18 1.98
CA GLN A 121 1.49 -19.56 0.66
C GLN A 121 2.92 -19.55 0.06
N GLY A 122 3.93 -19.54 0.89
CA GLY A 122 5.31 -19.48 0.41
C GLY A 122 6.29 -19.01 1.46
N SER A 123 7.49 -18.66 1.01
CA SER A 123 8.59 -18.22 1.87
C SER A 123 9.36 -17.11 1.13
N PRO A 124 9.83 -16.05 1.83
CA PRO A 124 9.67 -15.80 3.26
C PRO A 124 8.20 -15.58 3.65
N ALA A 125 7.87 -15.80 4.92
CA ALA A 125 6.51 -15.73 5.39
C ALA A 125 6.43 -15.19 6.82
N MET A 126 5.23 -14.78 7.22
CA MET A 126 4.92 -14.36 8.59
C MET A 126 3.60 -15.00 8.99
N GLU A 127 3.53 -15.49 10.22
CA GLU A 127 2.30 -16.08 10.75
C GLU A 127 1.15 -15.08 10.70
N LEU A 128 -0.05 -15.56 10.39
CA LEU A 128 -1.23 -14.70 10.25
C LEU A 128 -1.48 -13.84 11.48
N GLU A 129 -1.31 -14.41 12.68
CA GLU A 129 -1.51 -13.67 13.93
C GLU A 129 -0.53 -12.52 14.09
N ARG A 130 0.71 -12.70 13.64
CA ARG A 130 1.72 -11.66 13.69
C ARG A 130 1.43 -10.56 12.67
N ILE A 131 0.98 -10.91 11.47
CA ILE A 131 0.54 -9.96 10.45
C ILE A 131 -0.64 -9.14 11.00
N THR A 132 -1.62 -9.79 11.60
CA THR A 132 -2.80 -9.14 12.19
C THR A 132 -2.39 -8.14 13.28
N SER A 133 -1.49 -8.54 14.16
CA SER A 133 -0.97 -7.66 15.21
C SER A 133 -0.26 -6.45 14.63
N ALA A 134 0.57 -6.67 13.61
CA ALA A 134 1.30 -5.58 12.95
C ALA A 134 0.33 -4.59 12.29
N LEU A 135 -0.69 -5.07 11.60
CA LEU A 135 -1.69 -4.22 10.96
C LEU A 135 -2.49 -3.42 11.98
N ARG A 136 -2.84 -4.02 13.11
CA ARG A 136 -3.52 -3.29 14.18
C ARG A 136 -2.68 -2.14 14.70
N LEU A 137 -1.39 -2.39 14.94
CA LEU A 137 -0.46 -1.35 15.39
C LEU A 137 -0.31 -0.23 14.35
N ALA A 138 -0.26 -0.59 13.07
CA ALA A 138 -0.20 0.37 11.98
C ALA A 138 -1.45 1.26 11.95
N ILE A 139 -2.63 0.65 12.10
CA ILE A 139 -3.91 1.38 12.11
C ILE A 139 -3.98 2.34 13.30
N GLU A 140 -3.57 1.87 14.48
CA GLU A 140 -3.55 2.71 15.68
C GLU A 140 -2.61 3.92 15.51
N ALA A 141 -1.48 3.73 14.85
CA ALA A 141 -0.54 4.81 14.58
C ALA A 141 -1.11 5.88 13.64
N CYS A 142 -2.13 5.55 12.83
CA CYS A 142 -2.78 6.51 11.94
C CYS A 142 -3.62 7.56 12.68
N ASP A 143 -3.96 7.31 13.94
CA ASP A 143 -4.76 8.22 14.76
C ASP A 143 -3.93 9.38 15.36
N HIS A 144 -2.63 9.41 15.13
CA HIS A 144 -1.72 10.39 15.73
C HIS A 144 -1.15 11.39 14.76
#